data_959439f411e4b9ade7475d8737e9ba88
#
_entry.id   959439f411e4b9ade7475d8737e9ba88
#
_cell.length_a   1.000
_cell.length_b   1.000
_cell.length_c   1.000
_cell.angle_alpha   90.00
_cell.angle_beta   90.00
_cell.angle_gamma   90.00
#
_symmetry.space_group_name_H-M   'P 1'
#
loop_
_entity.id
_entity.type
_entity.pdbx_description
1 polymer ?
#
loop_
_entity_poly.entity_id
_entity_poly.type
_entity_poly.pdbx_seq_one_letter_code
_entity_poly.pdbx_strand_id
1 'polypeptide(L)'
;MSEPTIDFVTGTLLYRERIALPPDATIVVELAYHPPEGEEPAIIGLDTFTAGGKQAPFDFSVPYERGEIDGRRNYFLQARIEHESGKFCFQSGEPVNVITRDHPVSDVMIMLHQCPVETRTAQVGGLVQFRDAAELQPGWLLIVRLQDVSRADAPAIVLGEQITELGDEQPPLPFVINYDPGEIDERFVYSLAARIEDSAGILRYINDTHTPVITRGAPTEEVDIWVRRI
;
A
#
# COMPACT_ATOMS: atom_id res chain seq x y z
N MET A 1 -20.31 18.60 -42.23
CA MET A 1 -19.61 17.94 -41.12
C MET A 1 -20.54 16.85 -40.65
N SER A 2 -20.15 15.59 -40.84
CA SER A 2 -20.94 14.46 -40.34
C SER A 2 -20.89 14.44 -38.81
N GLU A 3 -22.01 14.15 -38.16
CA GLU A 3 -22.01 13.97 -36.72
C GLU A 3 -21.07 12.80 -36.34
N PRO A 4 -20.32 12.90 -35.24
CA PRO A 4 -19.45 11.84 -34.79
C PRO A 4 -20.28 10.60 -34.46
N THR A 5 -19.90 9.47 -35.03
CA THR A 5 -20.56 8.17 -34.74
C THR A 5 -19.80 7.52 -33.59
N ILE A 6 -20.43 7.45 -32.41
CA ILE A 6 -19.87 6.79 -31.24
C ILE A 6 -20.25 5.31 -31.23
N ASP A 7 -19.25 4.47 -31.17
CA ASP A 7 -19.36 3.03 -30.96
C ASP A 7 -18.80 2.64 -29.58
N PHE A 8 -18.98 1.41 -29.17
CA PHE A 8 -18.55 0.93 -27.86
C PHE A 8 -17.79 -0.39 -27.98
N VAL A 9 -16.75 -0.53 -27.16
CA VAL A 9 -16.18 -1.84 -26.83
C VAL A 9 -16.74 -2.23 -25.47
N THR A 10 -17.40 -3.40 -25.42
CA THR A 10 -18.06 -3.89 -24.20
C THR A 10 -17.48 -5.22 -23.73
N GLY A 11 -17.55 -5.46 -22.43
CA GLY A 11 -17.04 -6.69 -21.86
C GLY A 11 -17.14 -6.75 -20.35
N THR A 12 -16.34 -7.64 -19.76
CA THR A 12 -16.39 -7.94 -18.34
C THR A 12 -14.97 -8.01 -17.76
N LEU A 13 -14.78 -7.39 -16.58
CA LEU A 13 -13.58 -7.47 -15.77
C LEU A 13 -13.71 -8.56 -14.72
N LEU A 14 -12.66 -9.34 -14.56
CA LEU A 14 -12.57 -10.43 -13.57
C LEU A 14 -11.25 -10.36 -12.83
N TYR A 15 -11.22 -10.81 -11.58
CA TYR A 15 -10.02 -11.16 -10.83
C TYR A 15 -10.26 -12.47 -10.05
N ARG A 16 -9.19 -13.17 -9.70
CA ARG A 16 -9.27 -14.50 -9.04
C ARG A 16 -9.07 -14.43 -7.53
N GLU A 17 -8.50 -13.37 -7.07
CA GLU A 17 -8.18 -13.15 -5.66
C GLU A 17 -9.48 -13.01 -4.84
N ARG A 18 -9.50 -13.63 -3.65
CA ARG A 18 -10.65 -13.56 -2.73
C ARG A 18 -10.55 -12.32 -1.84
N ILE A 19 -10.51 -11.16 -2.47
CA ILE A 19 -10.40 -9.87 -1.80
C ILE A 19 -11.68 -9.09 -2.05
N ALA A 20 -12.31 -8.59 -0.98
CA ALA A 20 -13.44 -7.70 -1.10
C ALA A 20 -12.97 -6.27 -1.38
N LEU A 21 -13.43 -5.70 -2.49
CA LEU A 21 -13.14 -4.31 -2.82
C LEU A 21 -13.93 -3.35 -1.95
N PRO A 22 -13.32 -2.23 -1.50
CA PRO A 22 -14.05 -1.12 -0.92
C PRO A 22 -15.13 -0.58 -1.88
N PRO A 23 -16.26 -0.07 -1.37
CA PRO A 23 -17.33 0.46 -2.22
C PRO A 23 -16.90 1.63 -3.11
N ASP A 24 -15.92 2.39 -2.69
CA ASP A 24 -15.34 3.57 -3.33
C ASP A 24 -14.10 3.25 -4.19
N ALA A 25 -13.71 1.97 -4.29
CA ALA A 25 -12.68 1.56 -5.24
C ALA A 25 -13.06 1.97 -6.66
N THR A 26 -12.15 2.62 -7.36
CA THR A 26 -12.33 3.13 -8.72
C THR A 26 -11.84 2.12 -9.73
N ILE A 27 -12.69 1.79 -10.69
CA ILE A 27 -12.41 0.93 -11.82
C ILE A 27 -12.24 1.81 -13.05
N VAL A 28 -11.14 1.62 -13.78
CA VAL A 28 -10.80 2.36 -14.99
C VAL A 28 -10.52 1.38 -16.10
N VAL A 29 -11.18 1.54 -17.25
CA VAL A 29 -10.93 0.78 -18.47
C VAL A 29 -10.58 1.73 -19.60
N GLU A 30 -9.42 1.55 -20.19
CA GLU A 30 -8.87 2.42 -21.22
C GLU A 30 -8.78 1.69 -22.54
N LEU A 31 -9.23 2.34 -23.61
CA LEU A 31 -9.01 1.92 -24.98
C LEU A 31 -7.88 2.76 -25.56
N ALA A 32 -6.81 2.10 -25.99
CA ALA A 32 -5.61 2.76 -26.47
C ALA A 32 -5.05 2.09 -27.73
N TYR A 33 -4.07 2.73 -28.36
CA TYR A 33 -3.23 2.16 -29.39
C TYR A 33 -1.76 2.54 -29.16
N HIS A 34 -0.83 1.72 -29.68
CA HIS A 34 0.59 2.08 -29.67
C HIS A 34 0.89 3.00 -30.86
N PRO A 35 1.34 4.25 -30.61
CA PRO A 35 1.91 5.09 -31.64
C PRO A 35 3.21 4.50 -32.22
N PRO A 36 3.85 5.12 -33.24
CA PRO A 36 5.17 4.75 -33.69
C PRO A 36 6.21 4.71 -32.54
N GLU A 37 7.27 3.91 -32.74
CA GLU A 37 8.27 3.62 -31.69
C GLU A 37 8.73 4.86 -30.90
N GLY A 38 8.66 4.77 -29.58
CA GLY A 38 9.17 5.76 -28.63
C GLY A 38 8.12 6.65 -27.97
N GLU A 39 6.86 6.53 -28.36
CA GLU A 39 5.76 7.29 -27.73
C GLU A 39 4.94 6.41 -26.81
N GLU A 40 4.36 7.01 -25.76
CA GLU A 40 3.45 6.32 -24.86
C GLU A 40 2.13 5.96 -25.57
N PRO A 41 1.39 4.93 -25.08
CA PRO A 41 0.08 4.57 -25.64
C PRO A 41 -0.87 5.76 -25.66
N ALA A 42 -1.53 5.97 -26.81
CA ALA A 42 -2.52 7.02 -26.95
C ALA A 42 -3.91 6.49 -26.59
N ILE A 43 -4.52 7.05 -25.55
CA ILE A 43 -5.86 6.71 -25.07
C ILE A 43 -6.88 7.41 -25.97
N ILE A 44 -7.85 6.64 -26.51
CA ILE A 44 -8.93 7.14 -27.38
C ILE A 44 -10.33 6.89 -26.79
N GLY A 45 -10.44 6.13 -25.72
CA GLY A 45 -11.69 5.86 -25.03
C GLY A 45 -11.46 5.52 -23.57
N LEU A 46 -12.41 5.85 -22.72
CA LEU A 46 -12.33 5.67 -21.28
C LEU A 46 -13.69 5.32 -20.70
N ASP A 47 -13.72 4.32 -19.84
CA ASP A 47 -14.84 4.02 -18.94
C ASP A 47 -14.34 4.04 -17.49
N THR A 48 -14.98 4.83 -16.63
CA THR A 48 -14.57 4.99 -15.23
C THR A 48 -15.80 4.94 -14.32
N PHE A 49 -15.77 4.04 -13.35
CA PHE A 49 -16.86 3.88 -12.39
C PHE A 49 -16.34 3.35 -11.06
N THR A 50 -17.17 3.41 -10.01
CA THR A 50 -16.83 2.86 -8.68
C THR A 50 -17.40 1.46 -8.49
N ALA A 51 -16.78 0.67 -7.61
CA ALA A 51 -17.25 -0.68 -7.27
C ALA A 51 -18.67 -0.67 -6.68
N GLY A 52 -19.05 0.41 -5.94
CA GLY A 52 -20.39 0.60 -5.40
C GLY A 52 -20.85 -0.53 -4.47
N GLY A 53 -19.91 -1.20 -3.80
CA GLY A 53 -20.17 -2.36 -2.94
C GLY A 53 -20.34 -3.69 -3.68
N LYS A 54 -20.24 -3.69 -5.02
CA LYS A 54 -20.22 -4.90 -5.83
C LYS A 54 -18.82 -5.51 -5.84
N GLN A 55 -18.77 -6.78 -6.22
CA GLN A 55 -17.53 -7.52 -6.47
C GLN A 55 -17.52 -8.00 -7.91
N ALA A 56 -16.33 -8.39 -8.43
CA ALA A 56 -16.25 -8.95 -9.77
C ALA A 56 -17.25 -10.12 -9.97
N PRO A 57 -17.84 -10.25 -11.16
CA PRO A 57 -17.52 -9.56 -12.40
C PRO A 57 -18.08 -8.13 -12.49
N PHE A 58 -17.33 -7.22 -13.17
CA PHE A 58 -17.79 -5.87 -13.48
C PHE A 58 -17.95 -5.71 -14.98
N ASP A 59 -19.13 -5.28 -15.43
CA ASP A 59 -19.36 -4.94 -16.83
C ASP A 59 -18.79 -3.56 -17.14
N PHE A 60 -18.23 -3.40 -18.33
CA PHE A 60 -17.70 -2.14 -18.83
C PHE A 60 -18.21 -1.83 -20.25
N SER A 61 -18.18 -0.53 -20.61
CA SER A 61 -18.58 -0.05 -21.92
C SER A 61 -17.75 1.18 -22.30
N VAL A 62 -16.66 0.96 -23.04
CA VAL A 62 -15.73 2.02 -23.43
C VAL A 62 -16.18 2.64 -24.75
N PRO A 63 -16.60 3.94 -24.77
CA PRO A 63 -16.95 4.64 -25.97
C PRO A 63 -15.72 5.02 -26.80
N TYR A 64 -15.88 5.02 -28.14
CA TYR A 64 -14.87 5.55 -29.06
C TYR A 64 -15.52 6.13 -30.31
N GLU A 65 -14.87 7.07 -30.96
CA GLU A 65 -15.33 7.62 -32.23
C GLU A 65 -14.90 6.73 -33.40
N ARG A 66 -15.88 6.19 -34.15
CA ARG A 66 -15.62 5.29 -35.28
C ARG A 66 -14.70 5.93 -36.34
N GLY A 67 -14.84 7.25 -36.55
CA GLY A 67 -14.03 8.01 -37.51
C GLY A 67 -12.56 8.11 -37.18
N GLU A 68 -12.17 7.89 -35.94
CA GLU A 68 -10.78 7.92 -35.46
C GLU A 68 -10.05 6.60 -35.61
N ILE A 69 -10.77 5.52 -35.98
CA ILE A 69 -10.17 4.19 -36.11
C ILE A 69 -9.43 4.05 -37.44
N ASP A 70 -8.11 3.88 -37.35
CA ASP A 70 -7.25 3.51 -38.47
C ASP A 70 -7.07 1.97 -38.50
N GLY A 71 -7.59 1.30 -39.50
CA GLY A 71 -7.52 -0.17 -39.66
C GLY A 71 -6.09 -0.74 -39.70
N ARG A 72 -5.08 0.10 -39.85
CA ARG A 72 -3.66 -0.31 -39.83
C ARG A 72 -3.08 -0.40 -38.42
N ARG A 73 -3.73 0.24 -37.42
CA ARG A 73 -3.30 0.26 -36.04
C ARG A 73 -3.87 -0.92 -35.25
N ASN A 74 -3.19 -1.28 -34.17
CA ASN A 74 -3.69 -2.22 -33.18
C ASN A 74 -4.25 -1.44 -32.00
N TYR A 75 -5.53 -1.67 -31.73
CA TYR A 75 -6.21 -1.13 -30.57
C TYR A 75 -6.30 -2.19 -29.49
N PHE A 76 -6.17 -1.80 -28.26
CA PHE A 76 -6.21 -2.70 -27.12
C PHE A 76 -6.89 -2.05 -25.92
N LEU A 77 -7.43 -2.90 -25.06
CA LEU A 77 -7.93 -2.51 -23.75
C LEU A 77 -6.88 -2.82 -22.67
N GLN A 78 -6.80 -1.92 -21.73
CA GLN A 78 -6.15 -2.13 -20.43
C GLN A 78 -7.09 -1.66 -19.34
N ALA A 79 -6.98 -2.24 -18.14
CA ALA A 79 -7.84 -1.90 -17.04
C ALA A 79 -7.09 -1.95 -15.72
N ARG A 80 -7.54 -1.12 -14.76
CA ARG A 80 -7.04 -1.11 -13.39
C ARG A 80 -8.15 -0.86 -12.39
N ILE A 81 -7.93 -1.31 -11.17
CA ILE A 81 -8.73 -0.96 -10.00
C ILE A 81 -7.77 -0.33 -8.99
N GLU A 82 -8.13 0.82 -8.49
CA GLU A 82 -7.33 1.59 -7.54
C GLU A 82 -8.22 2.13 -6.41
N HIS A 83 -7.60 2.37 -5.26
CA HIS A 83 -8.25 2.97 -4.11
C HIS A 83 -7.28 3.94 -3.42
N GLU A 84 -7.79 5.02 -2.85
CA GLU A 84 -6.98 6.07 -2.22
C GLU A 84 -6.03 5.57 -1.12
N SER A 85 -6.39 4.47 -0.44
CA SER A 85 -5.51 3.85 0.57
C SER A 85 -4.23 3.25 0.00
N GLY A 86 -4.12 3.05 -1.32
CA GLY A 86 -3.03 2.32 -1.97
C GLY A 86 -2.98 0.81 -1.67
N LYS A 87 -3.84 0.31 -0.78
CA LYS A 87 -3.89 -1.11 -0.36
C LYS A 87 -4.55 -2.02 -1.39
N PHE A 88 -5.33 -1.44 -2.30
CA PHE A 88 -6.04 -2.16 -3.34
C PHE A 88 -5.58 -1.64 -4.70
N CYS A 89 -4.83 -2.45 -5.40
CA CYS A 89 -4.43 -2.22 -6.76
C CYS A 89 -4.56 -3.51 -7.55
N PHE A 90 -5.30 -3.45 -8.66
CA PHE A 90 -5.38 -4.50 -9.65
C PHE A 90 -5.11 -3.90 -11.02
N GLN A 91 -4.45 -4.64 -11.87
CA GLN A 91 -4.21 -4.22 -13.25
C GLN A 91 -4.35 -5.40 -14.21
N SER A 92 -4.72 -5.11 -15.46
CA SER A 92 -4.66 -6.11 -16.52
C SER A 92 -3.22 -6.56 -16.74
N GLY A 93 -3.03 -7.83 -17.01
CA GLY A 93 -1.75 -8.38 -17.41
C GLY A 93 -1.36 -7.92 -18.81
N GLU A 94 -1.59 -8.77 -19.81
CA GLU A 94 -1.35 -8.38 -21.20
C GLU A 94 -2.51 -7.55 -21.74
N PRO A 95 -2.24 -6.55 -22.63
CA PRO A 95 -3.27 -5.79 -23.32
C PRO A 95 -4.16 -6.69 -24.16
N VAL A 96 -5.48 -6.49 -24.10
CA VAL A 96 -6.47 -7.27 -24.87
C VAL A 96 -6.78 -6.56 -26.17
N ASN A 97 -6.36 -7.12 -27.31
CA ASN A 97 -6.59 -6.52 -28.62
C ASN A 97 -8.09 -6.51 -28.99
N VAL A 98 -8.54 -5.40 -29.58
CA VAL A 98 -9.94 -5.14 -29.94
C VAL A 98 -10.05 -4.37 -31.26
N ILE A 99 -11.24 -4.29 -31.83
CA ILE A 99 -11.69 -3.47 -32.98
C ILE A 99 -11.09 -3.90 -34.32
N THR A 100 -9.80 -3.89 -34.49
CA THR A 100 -9.13 -4.12 -35.78
C THR A 100 -8.65 -5.56 -35.93
N ARG A 101 -8.43 -6.03 -37.19
CA ARG A 101 -7.91 -7.37 -37.48
C ARG A 101 -8.79 -8.50 -36.93
N ASP A 102 -10.09 -8.37 -37.07
CA ASP A 102 -11.09 -9.33 -36.60
C ASP A 102 -11.11 -9.57 -35.09
N HIS A 103 -10.50 -8.66 -34.30
CA HIS A 103 -10.64 -8.69 -32.87
C HIS A 103 -12.03 -8.24 -32.38
N PRO A 104 -12.56 -8.82 -31.29
CA PRO A 104 -13.90 -8.54 -30.82
C PRO A 104 -14.09 -7.11 -30.35
N VAL A 105 -15.34 -6.62 -30.46
CA VAL A 105 -15.79 -5.33 -29.86
C VAL A 105 -16.84 -5.56 -28.77
N SER A 106 -17.30 -6.80 -28.59
CA SER A 106 -18.25 -7.17 -27.54
C SER A 106 -17.81 -8.45 -26.85
N ASP A 107 -18.35 -8.68 -25.66
CA ASP A 107 -18.06 -9.83 -24.82
C ASP A 107 -16.56 -10.02 -24.51
N VAL A 108 -15.84 -8.90 -24.47
CA VAL A 108 -14.40 -8.90 -24.18
C VAL A 108 -14.17 -9.21 -22.70
N MET A 109 -13.31 -10.18 -22.41
CA MET A 109 -12.96 -10.52 -21.04
C MET A 109 -11.57 -10.01 -20.70
N ILE A 110 -11.46 -9.23 -19.61
CA ILE A 110 -10.18 -8.74 -19.09
C ILE A 110 -9.95 -9.37 -17.72
N MET A 111 -8.84 -10.09 -17.59
CA MET A 111 -8.39 -10.64 -16.31
C MET A 111 -7.45 -9.64 -15.63
N LEU A 112 -7.83 -9.25 -14.43
CA LEU A 112 -7.03 -8.40 -13.57
C LEU A 112 -6.23 -9.25 -12.59
N HIS A 113 -5.04 -8.79 -12.26
CA HIS A 113 -4.15 -9.36 -11.25
C HIS A 113 -3.83 -8.31 -10.22
N GLN A 114 -3.74 -8.72 -8.98
CA GLN A 114 -3.33 -7.81 -7.91
C GLN A 114 -1.94 -7.24 -8.23
N CYS A 115 -1.81 -5.91 -8.19
CA CYS A 115 -0.51 -5.30 -8.31
C CYS A 115 0.37 -5.78 -7.15
N PRO A 116 1.69 -5.98 -7.37
CA PRO A 116 2.60 -6.04 -6.26
C PRO A 116 2.36 -4.77 -5.42
N VAL A 117 1.88 -4.96 -4.20
CA VAL A 117 1.81 -3.84 -3.25
C VAL A 117 3.26 -3.44 -3.04
N GLU A 118 3.69 -2.34 -3.64
CA GLU A 118 4.89 -1.68 -3.18
C GLU A 118 4.57 -1.26 -1.75
N THR A 119 4.97 -2.08 -0.82
CA THR A 119 4.90 -1.73 0.60
C THR A 119 5.80 -0.50 0.73
N ARG A 120 5.18 0.68 0.72
CA ARG A 120 5.91 1.90 1.05
C ARG A 120 6.40 1.67 2.46
N THR A 121 7.69 1.44 2.58
CA THR A 121 8.31 1.20 3.87
C THR A 121 8.95 2.51 4.32
N ALA A 122 8.40 3.11 5.35
CA ALA A 122 9.05 4.17 6.10
C ALA A 122 9.74 3.59 7.33
N GLN A 123 10.64 4.36 7.92
CA GLN A 123 11.41 3.94 9.08
C GLN A 123 11.30 4.97 10.21
N VAL A 124 11.30 4.47 11.43
CA VAL A 124 11.59 5.27 12.62
C VAL A 124 12.74 4.62 13.37
N GLY A 125 13.75 5.40 13.72
CA GLY A 125 14.96 4.88 14.32
C GLY A 125 15.63 5.80 15.30
N GLY A 126 16.50 5.23 16.14
CA GLY A 126 17.20 5.95 17.16
C GLY A 126 17.94 5.04 18.13
N LEU A 127 18.03 5.49 19.40
CA LEU A 127 18.79 4.82 20.44
C LEU A 127 17.94 4.56 21.69
N VAL A 128 18.09 3.39 22.29
CA VAL A 128 17.58 3.09 23.62
C VAL A 128 18.64 3.48 24.64
N GLN A 129 18.34 4.51 25.42
CA GLN A 129 19.17 5.09 26.47
C GLN A 129 18.76 4.52 27.83
N PHE A 130 19.70 4.50 28.78
CA PHE A 130 19.46 3.97 30.13
C PHE A 130 19.58 5.08 31.17
N ARG A 131 18.59 5.16 32.06
CA ARG A 131 18.63 6.12 33.19
C ARG A 131 19.58 5.68 34.30
N ASP A 132 19.74 4.35 34.44
CA ASP A 132 20.58 3.72 35.44
C ASP A 132 21.74 2.99 34.78
N ALA A 133 22.72 2.55 35.55
CA ALA A 133 23.77 1.69 35.03
C ALA A 133 23.16 0.43 34.45
N ALA A 134 23.41 0.19 33.16
CA ALA A 134 22.88 -0.96 32.48
C ALA A 134 23.61 -2.24 32.89
N GLU A 135 22.86 -3.24 33.31
CA GLU A 135 23.36 -4.59 33.59
C GLU A 135 22.72 -5.54 32.58
N LEU A 136 23.22 -5.54 31.34
CA LEU A 136 22.74 -6.40 30.26
C LEU A 136 23.49 -7.73 30.26
N GLN A 137 22.83 -8.78 29.79
CA GLN A 137 23.44 -10.11 29.65
C GLN A 137 23.14 -10.67 28.27
N PRO A 138 24.06 -11.44 27.66
CA PRO A 138 23.81 -12.14 26.43
C PRO A 138 22.55 -13.02 26.49
N GLY A 139 21.78 -13.06 25.40
CA GLY A 139 20.52 -13.80 25.31
C GLY A 139 19.30 -13.07 25.87
N TRP A 140 19.45 -11.81 26.36
CA TRP A 140 18.29 -10.98 26.67
C TRP A 140 17.69 -10.39 25.39
N LEU A 141 16.41 -10.02 25.40
CA LEU A 141 15.71 -9.47 24.25
C LEU A 141 15.39 -7.99 24.48
N LEU A 142 15.89 -7.14 23.59
CA LEU A 142 15.39 -5.78 23.42
C LEU A 142 14.20 -5.83 22.46
N ILE A 143 13.05 -5.35 22.90
CA ILE A 143 11.81 -5.27 22.13
C ILE A 143 11.42 -3.80 22.03
N VAL A 144 11.40 -3.26 20.80
CA VAL A 144 10.93 -1.89 20.53
C VAL A 144 9.74 -1.95 19.61
N ARG A 145 8.66 -1.25 19.97
CA ARG A 145 7.40 -1.21 19.22
C ARG A 145 7.01 0.20 18.86
N LEU A 146 6.56 0.36 17.63
CA LEU A 146 5.81 1.52 17.17
C LEU A 146 4.33 1.25 17.39
N GLN A 147 3.63 2.15 18.11
CA GLN A 147 2.26 1.93 18.54
C GLN A 147 1.40 3.17 18.28
N ASP A 148 0.15 2.95 17.81
CA ASP A 148 -0.90 3.93 17.89
C ASP A 148 -1.47 3.94 19.31
N VAL A 149 -1.34 5.09 19.98
CA VAL A 149 -1.79 5.32 21.37
C VAL A 149 -2.91 6.35 21.44
N SER A 150 -3.62 6.59 20.34
CA SER A 150 -4.67 7.62 20.23
C SER A 150 -5.89 7.33 21.11
N ARG A 151 -6.13 6.07 21.43
CA ARG A 151 -7.31 5.63 22.20
C ARG A 151 -6.91 5.36 23.65
N ALA A 152 -7.36 6.20 24.56
CA ALA A 152 -7.02 6.09 25.99
C ALA A 152 -7.54 4.79 26.66
N ASP A 153 -8.68 4.26 26.18
CA ASP A 153 -9.38 3.12 26.81
C ASP A 153 -9.29 1.81 26.01
N ALA A 154 -8.34 1.72 25.05
CA ALA A 154 -8.12 0.54 24.26
C ALA A 154 -6.64 0.14 24.27
N PRO A 155 -6.31 -1.15 24.10
CA PRO A 155 -4.92 -1.56 23.87
C PRO A 155 -4.33 -0.83 22.67
N ALA A 156 -3.05 -0.42 22.77
CA ALA A 156 -2.34 0.20 21.67
C ALA A 156 -2.24 -0.76 20.47
N ILE A 157 -2.41 -0.23 19.27
CA ILE A 157 -2.25 -0.99 18.03
C ILE A 157 -0.77 -0.93 17.63
N VAL A 158 -0.14 -2.10 17.47
CA VAL A 158 1.25 -2.20 17.04
C VAL A 158 1.32 -2.11 15.52
N LEU A 159 2.08 -1.11 15.00
CA LEU A 159 2.31 -0.88 13.57
C LEU A 159 3.66 -1.43 13.09
N GLY A 160 4.60 -1.60 14.00
CA GLY A 160 5.90 -2.17 13.71
C GLY A 160 6.61 -2.59 15.00
N GLU A 161 7.48 -3.58 14.88
CA GLU A 161 8.24 -4.11 16.01
C GLU A 161 9.65 -4.51 15.58
N GLN A 162 10.63 -4.25 16.44
CA GLN A 162 11.96 -4.83 16.34
C GLN A 162 12.24 -5.62 17.59
N ILE A 163 12.68 -6.86 17.43
CA ILE A 163 13.19 -7.72 18.51
C ILE A 163 14.66 -7.99 18.22
N THR A 164 15.53 -7.65 19.15
CA THR A 164 16.97 -7.86 19.04
C THR A 164 17.44 -8.70 20.22
N GLU A 165 18.05 -9.85 19.95
CA GLU A 165 18.75 -10.60 20.97
C GLU A 165 20.09 -9.91 21.28
N LEU A 166 20.29 -9.58 22.56
CA LEU A 166 21.49 -8.89 23.02
C LEU A 166 22.64 -9.88 23.18
N GLY A 167 23.81 -9.49 22.69
CA GLY A 167 25.09 -10.15 22.93
C GLY A 167 25.93 -9.37 23.94
N ASP A 168 27.11 -8.93 23.52
CA ASP A 168 28.02 -8.10 24.29
C ASP A 168 27.87 -6.59 24.06
N GLU A 169 26.73 -6.19 23.43
CA GLU A 169 26.46 -4.79 23.11
C GLU A 169 26.36 -3.96 24.40
N GLN A 170 26.93 -2.75 24.34
CA GLN A 170 26.86 -1.78 25.40
C GLN A 170 25.89 -0.65 25.02
N PRO A 171 25.17 -0.08 26.01
CA PRO A 171 24.34 1.10 25.74
C PRO A 171 25.16 2.30 25.20
N PRO A 172 24.50 3.13 24.35
CA PRO A 172 23.09 3.06 23.92
C PRO A 172 22.85 1.98 22.84
N LEU A 173 21.67 1.35 22.86
CA LEU A 173 21.32 0.28 21.92
C LEU A 173 20.56 0.86 20.72
N PRO A 174 21.01 0.62 19.48
CA PRO A 174 20.33 1.13 18.29
C PRO A 174 19.05 0.35 17.98
N PHE A 175 18.05 1.04 17.39
CA PHE A 175 16.87 0.42 16.86
C PHE A 175 16.43 1.09 15.55
N VAL A 176 15.77 0.31 14.66
CA VAL A 176 15.10 0.78 13.46
C VAL A 176 13.83 -0.05 13.25
N ILE A 177 12.69 0.61 13.22
CA ILE A 177 11.39 -0.03 12.96
C ILE A 177 10.88 0.38 11.60
N ASN A 178 10.55 -0.61 10.78
CA ASN A 178 9.86 -0.41 9.52
C ASN A 178 8.35 -0.35 9.76
N TYR A 179 7.66 0.55 9.07
CA TYR A 179 6.20 0.65 9.11
C TYR A 179 5.65 1.06 7.74
N ASP A 180 4.36 0.78 7.49
CA ASP A 180 3.66 1.23 6.30
C ASP A 180 3.15 2.67 6.53
N PRO A 181 3.65 3.69 5.79
CA PRO A 181 3.15 5.07 5.92
C PRO A 181 1.68 5.22 5.53
N GLY A 182 1.11 4.27 4.76
CA GLY A 182 -0.32 4.23 4.46
C GLY A 182 -1.19 3.86 5.67
N GLU A 183 -0.60 3.39 6.77
CA GLU A 183 -1.30 3.14 8.06
C GLU A 183 -1.28 4.33 9.00
N ILE A 184 -0.57 5.41 8.63
CA ILE A 184 -0.44 6.60 9.45
C ILE A 184 -1.57 7.58 9.14
N ASP A 185 -2.32 7.98 10.18
CA ASP A 185 -3.30 9.07 10.14
C ASP A 185 -2.73 10.26 10.91
N GLU A 186 -2.60 11.41 10.27
CA GLU A 186 -2.06 12.66 10.83
C GLU A 186 -2.79 13.12 12.11
N ARG A 187 -4.03 12.69 12.29
CA ARG A 187 -4.86 13.02 13.47
C ARG A 187 -4.49 12.18 14.69
N PHE A 188 -3.83 11.05 14.50
CA PHE A 188 -3.51 10.08 15.53
C PHE A 188 -2.16 10.38 16.18
N VAL A 189 -1.91 9.73 17.29
CA VAL A 189 -0.68 9.85 18.08
C VAL A 189 0.05 8.53 18.09
N TYR A 190 1.26 8.54 17.59
CA TYR A 190 2.14 7.37 17.55
C TYR A 190 3.26 7.54 18.57
N SER A 191 3.62 6.45 19.21
CA SER A 191 4.67 6.43 20.24
C SER A 191 5.51 5.18 20.16
N LEU A 192 6.74 5.28 20.61
CA LEU A 192 7.62 4.15 20.80
C LEU A 192 7.51 3.59 22.22
N ALA A 193 7.45 2.28 22.31
CA ALA A 193 7.55 1.53 23.55
C ALA A 193 8.78 0.61 23.48
N ALA A 194 9.64 0.67 24.49
CA ALA A 194 10.82 -0.18 24.59
C ALA A 194 10.84 -0.96 25.90
N ARG A 195 11.18 -2.24 25.81
CA ARG A 195 11.37 -3.10 26.98
C ARG A 195 12.52 -4.07 26.76
N ILE A 196 13.13 -4.52 27.84
CA ILE A 196 14.14 -5.58 27.80
C ILE A 196 13.69 -6.70 28.74
N GLU A 197 13.67 -7.91 28.19
CA GLU A 197 13.32 -9.14 28.90
C GLU A 197 14.57 -10.03 29.00
N ASP A 198 14.71 -10.72 30.13
CA ASP A 198 15.79 -11.71 30.27
C ASP A 198 15.48 -13.01 29.52
N SER A 199 16.40 -13.96 29.51
CA SER A 199 16.26 -15.26 28.85
C SER A 199 15.11 -16.13 29.37
N ALA A 200 14.53 -15.78 30.52
CA ALA A 200 13.34 -16.42 31.09
C ALA A 200 12.05 -15.64 30.74
N GLY A 201 12.13 -14.56 29.94
CA GLY A 201 11.01 -13.68 29.60
C GLY A 201 10.59 -12.72 30.70
N ILE A 202 11.45 -12.52 31.73
CA ILE A 202 11.14 -11.62 32.84
C ILE A 202 11.55 -10.20 32.43
N LEU A 203 10.64 -9.25 32.59
CA LEU A 203 10.87 -7.82 32.29
C LEU A 203 11.95 -7.26 33.23
N ARG A 204 12.99 -6.66 32.67
CA ARG A 204 14.12 -6.06 33.36
C ARG A 204 14.20 -4.55 33.20
N TYR A 205 13.86 -4.04 32.02
CA TYR A 205 13.85 -2.60 31.74
C TYR A 205 12.61 -2.25 30.91
N ILE A 206 12.11 -1.02 31.12
CA ILE A 206 10.97 -0.49 30.36
C ILE A 206 11.10 1.04 30.26
N ASN A 207 10.59 1.64 29.15
CA ASN A 207 10.36 3.08 29.15
C ASN A 207 9.05 3.39 29.88
N ASP A 208 9.09 4.40 30.73
CA ASP A 208 7.95 4.90 31.51
C ASP A 208 7.46 6.28 31.02
N THR A 209 8.11 6.76 29.96
CA THR A 209 7.81 8.07 29.35
C THR A 209 7.29 7.87 27.95
N HIS A 210 6.29 8.64 27.59
CA HIS A 210 5.77 8.69 26.22
C HIS A 210 6.83 9.27 25.28
N THR A 211 7.16 8.54 24.21
CA THR A 211 8.11 8.94 23.18
C THR A 211 7.38 9.12 21.85
N PRO A 212 6.80 10.32 21.58
CA PRO A 212 6.02 10.56 20.38
C PRO A 212 6.90 10.57 19.14
N VAL A 213 6.36 10.04 18.03
CA VAL A 213 7.04 9.94 16.73
C VAL A 213 6.06 10.18 15.58
N ILE A 214 6.58 10.47 14.40
CA ILE A 214 5.90 10.52 13.10
C ILE A 214 4.96 11.72 12.93
N THR A 215 3.94 11.86 13.76
CA THR A 215 2.90 12.89 13.57
C THR A 215 3.12 14.12 14.45
N ARG A 216 2.44 15.23 14.09
CA ARG A 216 2.49 16.49 14.83
C ARG A 216 3.89 17.09 14.97
N GLY A 217 4.74 16.87 13.97
CA GLY A 217 6.12 17.36 13.97
C GLY A 217 7.08 16.58 14.87
N ALA A 218 6.67 15.42 15.37
CA ALA A 218 7.55 14.52 16.12
C ALA A 218 8.57 13.85 15.19
N PRO A 219 9.80 13.58 15.68
CA PRO A 219 10.88 13.05 14.86
C PRO A 219 10.63 11.61 14.41
N THR A 220 11.27 11.21 13.31
CA THR A 220 11.36 9.82 12.84
C THR A 220 12.79 9.29 12.88
N GLU A 221 13.76 10.17 13.05
CA GLU A 221 15.18 9.83 13.10
C GLU A 221 15.79 10.35 14.40
N GLU A 222 16.90 9.75 14.83
CA GLU A 222 17.64 10.11 16.03
C GLU A 222 16.77 10.18 17.30
N VAL A 223 15.80 9.25 17.41
CA VAL A 223 14.87 9.24 18.54
C VAL A 223 15.48 8.53 19.74
N ASP A 224 15.58 9.24 20.88
CA ASP A 224 16.03 8.65 22.15
C ASP A 224 14.87 8.10 22.96
N ILE A 225 14.93 6.80 23.29
CA ILE A 225 13.99 6.14 24.21
C ILE A 225 14.72 5.86 25.52
N TRP A 226 14.26 6.48 26.60
CA TRP A 226 14.86 6.28 27.91
C TRP A 226 14.18 5.15 28.66
N VAL A 227 14.94 4.10 29.00
CA VAL A 227 14.46 2.99 29.82
C VAL A 227 15.04 3.07 31.24
N ARG A 228 14.30 2.52 32.18
CA ARG A 228 14.73 2.32 33.56
C ARG A 228 14.62 0.88 33.98
N ARG A 229 15.36 0.49 34.97
CA ARG A 229 15.29 -0.84 35.61
C ARG A 229 13.99 -1.01 36.42
N ILE A 230 13.44 -2.22 36.45
CA ILE A 230 12.29 -2.62 37.26
C ILE A 230 12.74 -3.43 38.46
#